data_8a40d045b7f19290761aab8b2b95ef55
#
_entry.id   8a40d045b7f19290761aab8b2b95ef55
#
_cell.length_a   1.000
_cell.length_b   1.000
_cell.length_c   1.000
_cell.angle_alpha   90.00
_cell.angle_beta   90.00
_cell.angle_gamma   90.00
#
_symmetry.space_group_name_H-M   'P 1'
#
loop_
_entity.id
_entity.type
_entity.pdbx_description
1 polymer ?
#
loop_
_entity_poly.entity_id
_entity_poly.type
_entity_poly.pdbx_seq_one_letter_code
_entity_poly.pdbx_strand_id
1 'polypeptide(L)'
;DQVRSAFVSLIPDEDRTLNLAQFDMRETPLGVAVDDARSVPFFGDRRVVMIDDAYFLTGENPRTKVEHHVEDLIAYAEHPEPQTVLVIFAPYEKLDSRKKVVKLLKEQAAYLAFGDLTEKDVRSMITDKLRQNGFEMSGPAIQLLVRLTNMSLTQIMSELDKLMLYAYDTKQIDEQAVDALVTRTLSENIFDLINALLNRKLTRAVELYHELIEGGEAPLRLHAAILGQFRLLLQVKSATQSEAGTAKMLKVNRIVKRKRWFRLL
;
A
#
# COMPACT_ATOMS: atom_id res chain seq x y z
N ASP A 1 7.20 -0.86 4.41
CA ASP A 1 8.62 -0.49 4.30
C ASP A 1 9.16 0.14 5.60
N GLN A 2 8.52 1.18 6.19
CA GLN A 2 9.01 1.81 7.44
C GLN A 2 9.13 0.83 8.61
N VAL A 3 8.14 -0.04 8.83
CA VAL A 3 8.19 -1.06 9.88
C VAL A 3 9.35 -2.02 9.64
N ARG A 4 9.52 -2.48 8.40
CA ARG A 4 10.64 -3.35 8.03
C ARG A 4 12.00 -2.68 8.28
N SER A 5 12.15 -1.43 7.83
CA SER A 5 13.39 -0.66 8.05
C SER A 5 13.71 -0.48 9.54
N ALA A 6 12.69 -0.29 10.38
CA ALA A 6 12.87 -0.19 11.83
C ALA A 6 13.45 -1.49 12.43
N PHE A 7 13.01 -2.66 11.97
CA PHE A 7 13.59 -3.94 12.43
C PHE A 7 14.98 -4.19 11.86
N VAL A 8 15.22 -3.84 10.58
CA VAL A 8 16.56 -3.93 9.97
C VAL A 8 17.57 -3.07 10.73
N SER A 9 17.17 -1.88 11.19
CA SER A 9 18.05 -0.98 11.95
C SER A 9 18.43 -1.47 13.35
N LEU A 10 17.80 -2.54 13.84
CA LEU A 10 18.22 -3.21 15.09
C LEU A 10 19.57 -3.94 14.96
N ILE A 11 19.98 -4.24 13.72
CA ILE A 11 21.24 -4.92 13.43
C ILE A 11 22.20 -3.92 12.76
N PRO A 12 23.41 -3.72 13.30
CA PRO A 12 24.45 -2.92 12.66
C PRO A 12 24.73 -3.38 11.23
N ASP A 13 25.06 -2.46 10.32
CA ASP A 13 25.27 -2.75 8.90
C ASP A 13 26.29 -3.86 8.66
N GLU A 14 27.35 -3.90 9.44
CA GLU A 14 28.42 -4.90 9.41
C GLU A 14 27.95 -6.32 9.79
N ASP A 15 26.94 -6.42 10.67
CA ASP A 15 26.44 -7.70 11.18
C ASP A 15 25.24 -8.23 10.41
N ARG A 16 24.66 -7.45 9.49
CA ARG A 16 23.41 -7.81 8.78
C ARG A 16 23.51 -9.09 7.98
N THR A 17 24.66 -9.33 7.37
CA THR A 17 24.84 -10.55 6.55
C THR A 17 24.70 -11.84 7.38
N LEU A 18 25.01 -11.79 8.67
CA LEU A 18 25.02 -12.95 9.55
C LEU A 18 23.80 -13.01 10.48
N ASN A 19 23.25 -11.84 10.85
CA ASN A 19 22.22 -11.73 11.87
C ASN A 19 20.86 -11.23 11.37
N LEU A 20 20.72 -10.99 10.06
CA LEU A 20 19.45 -10.63 9.44
C LEU A 20 19.09 -11.67 8.38
N ALA A 21 18.04 -12.43 8.61
CA ALA A 21 17.50 -13.39 7.66
C ALA A 21 16.08 -13.03 7.24
N GLN A 22 15.73 -13.32 5.99
CA GLN A 22 14.42 -13.05 5.43
C GLN A 22 13.96 -14.24 4.59
N PHE A 23 12.73 -14.70 4.84
CA PHE A 23 12.16 -15.89 4.22
C PHE A 23 10.78 -15.56 3.64
N ASP A 24 10.59 -15.80 2.35
CA ASP A 24 9.28 -15.75 1.69
C ASP A 24 8.60 -17.11 1.82
N MET A 25 7.41 -17.14 2.42
CA MET A 25 6.67 -18.39 2.63
C MET A 25 6.08 -18.99 1.35
N ARG A 26 6.14 -18.29 0.25
CA ARG A 26 5.79 -18.87 -1.05
C ARG A 26 6.87 -19.77 -1.62
N GLU A 27 8.11 -19.59 -1.19
CA GLU A 27 9.29 -20.26 -1.71
C GLU A 27 9.96 -21.16 -0.68
N THR A 28 9.87 -20.79 0.63
CA THR A 28 10.60 -21.45 1.72
C THR A 28 9.65 -22.08 2.73
N PRO A 29 9.88 -23.34 3.15
CA PRO A 29 9.12 -23.95 4.24
C PRO A 29 9.30 -23.21 5.57
N LEU A 30 8.21 -23.12 6.33
CA LEU A 30 8.19 -22.41 7.63
C LEU A 30 9.24 -22.97 8.60
N GLY A 31 9.47 -24.28 8.62
CA GLY A 31 10.47 -24.91 9.48
C GLY A 31 11.87 -24.33 9.32
N VAL A 32 12.27 -23.99 8.09
CA VAL A 32 13.59 -23.38 7.82
C VAL A 32 13.71 -22.02 8.52
N ALA A 33 12.68 -21.18 8.41
CA ALA A 33 12.66 -19.87 9.07
C ALA A 33 12.62 -19.97 10.60
N VAL A 34 11.90 -20.97 11.13
CA VAL A 34 11.81 -21.22 12.57
C VAL A 34 13.13 -21.78 13.11
N ASP A 35 13.78 -22.66 12.37
CA ASP A 35 15.11 -23.20 12.78
C ASP A 35 16.18 -22.10 12.76
N ASP A 36 16.11 -21.18 11.80
CA ASP A 36 16.96 -20.00 11.79
C ASP A 36 16.67 -19.07 12.99
N ALA A 37 15.40 -18.90 13.35
CA ALA A 37 15.00 -18.10 14.50
C ALA A 37 15.43 -18.69 15.85
N ARG A 38 15.67 -19.99 15.94
CA ARG A 38 16.22 -20.67 17.13
C ARG A 38 17.71 -20.45 17.28
N SER A 39 18.39 -19.99 16.24
CA SER A 39 19.83 -19.78 16.27
C SER A 39 20.18 -18.52 17.04
N VAL A 40 21.21 -18.59 17.87
CA VAL A 40 21.76 -17.42 18.56
C VAL A 40 22.45 -16.48 17.56
N PRO A 41 22.56 -15.17 17.87
CA PRO A 41 23.28 -14.23 17.03
C PRO A 41 24.76 -14.63 16.87
N PHE A 42 25.31 -14.32 15.69
CA PHE A 42 26.70 -14.55 15.38
C PHE A 42 27.49 -13.24 15.60
N PHE A 43 28.34 -13.20 16.62
CA PHE A 43 29.13 -12.03 17.05
C PHE A 43 28.34 -10.75 17.35
N GLY A 44 27.05 -10.83 17.60
CA GLY A 44 26.19 -9.68 17.87
C GLY A 44 25.27 -9.93 19.07
N ASP A 45 24.60 -8.88 19.51
CA ASP A 45 23.64 -8.96 20.63
C ASP A 45 22.27 -9.48 20.24
N ARG A 46 21.93 -9.37 18.97
CA ARG A 46 20.59 -9.69 18.44
C ARG A 46 20.63 -10.29 17.04
N ARG A 47 19.66 -11.15 16.79
CA ARG A 47 19.31 -11.68 15.46
C ARG A 47 17.92 -11.20 15.07
N VAL A 48 17.70 -10.88 13.80
CA VAL A 48 16.38 -10.56 13.25
C VAL A 48 16.05 -11.57 12.16
N VAL A 49 14.91 -12.26 12.30
CA VAL A 49 14.38 -13.16 11.29
C VAL A 49 13.04 -12.62 10.83
N MET A 50 12.90 -12.39 9.54
CA MET A 50 11.69 -11.88 8.91
C MET A 50 11.02 -12.97 8.10
N ILE A 51 9.75 -13.21 8.39
CA ILE A 51 8.88 -14.12 7.63
C ILE A 51 7.92 -13.27 6.82
N ASP A 52 8.03 -13.35 5.51
CA ASP A 52 7.15 -12.66 4.57
C ASP A 52 6.05 -13.56 4.05
N ASP A 53 4.91 -12.96 3.74
CA ASP A 53 3.77 -13.63 3.11
C ASP A 53 3.23 -14.83 3.90
N ALA A 54 3.04 -14.64 5.21
CA ALA A 54 2.57 -15.69 6.11
C ALA A 54 1.09 -16.07 5.88
N TYR A 55 0.75 -16.54 4.66
CA TYR A 55 -0.61 -16.91 4.27
C TYR A 55 -1.20 -18.04 5.10
N PHE A 56 -0.37 -18.91 5.65
CA PHE A 56 -0.81 -20.00 6.53
C PHE A 56 -1.50 -19.49 7.81
N LEU A 57 -1.35 -18.21 8.17
CA LEU A 57 -2.09 -17.57 9.26
C LEU A 57 -3.50 -17.10 8.85
N THR A 58 -3.85 -17.18 7.58
CA THR A 58 -5.10 -16.67 7.00
C THR A 58 -5.99 -17.79 6.49
N GLY A 59 -7.13 -17.43 5.91
CA GLY A 59 -7.98 -18.35 5.16
C GLY A 59 -7.58 -18.51 3.69
N GLU A 60 -6.54 -17.78 3.24
CA GLU A 60 -6.05 -17.86 1.88
C GLU A 60 -5.28 -19.16 1.64
N ASN A 61 -5.38 -19.66 0.42
CA ASN A 61 -4.63 -20.85 -0.01
C ASN A 61 -3.99 -20.56 -1.38
N PRO A 62 -2.86 -19.85 -1.40
CA PRO A 62 -2.16 -19.58 -2.65
C PRO A 62 -1.70 -20.88 -3.29
N ARG A 63 -1.64 -20.91 -4.62
CA ARG A 63 -1.15 -22.04 -5.39
C ARG A 63 0.36 -22.16 -5.27
N THR A 64 0.84 -22.59 -4.11
CA THR A 64 2.26 -22.87 -3.87
C THR A 64 2.44 -24.39 -3.69
N LYS A 65 3.66 -24.85 -3.95
CA LYS A 65 4.06 -26.25 -3.71
C LYS A 65 4.74 -26.43 -2.34
N VAL A 66 4.85 -25.34 -1.57
CA VAL A 66 5.54 -25.32 -0.27
C VAL A 66 4.57 -25.75 0.82
N GLU A 67 4.95 -26.77 1.57
CA GLU A 67 4.21 -27.23 2.75
C GLU A 67 4.76 -26.56 4.01
N HIS A 68 3.88 -26.10 4.90
CA HIS A 68 4.23 -25.46 6.16
C HIS A 68 3.72 -26.27 7.35
N HIS A 69 4.65 -26.70 8.18
CA HIS A 69 4.33 -27.31 9.49
C HIS A 69 4.15 -26.19 10.52
N VAL A 70 2.91 -25.78 10.74
CA VAL A 70 2.57 -24.64 11.62
C VAL A 70 2.88 -24.96 13.09
N GLU A 71 2.97 -26.23 13.44
CA GLU A 71 3.36 -26.75 14.74
C GLU A 71 4.75 -26.30 15.16
N ASP A 72 5.68 -26.13 14.21
CA ASP A 72 7.03 -25.64 14.47
C ASP A 72 7.01 -24.21 15.02
N LEU A 73 6.14 -23.36 14.46
CA LEU A 73 5.96 -21.99 14.91
C LEU A 73 5.26 -21.93 16.28
N ILE A 74 4.31 -22.83 16.53
CA ILE A 74 3.66 -22.96 17.85
C ILE A 74 4.70 -23.32 18.91
N ALA A 75 5.52 -24.33 18.64
CA ALA A 75 6.56 -24.76 19.57
C ALA A 75 7.64 -23.68 19.81
N TYR A 76 7.98 -22.91 18.76
CA TYR A 76 8.87 -21.76 18.91
C TYR A 76 8.25 -20.65 19.76
N ALA A 77 6.99 -20.32 19.54
CA ALA A 77 6.31 -19.26 20.29
C ALA A 77 6.16 -19.57 21.79
N GLU A 78 6.10 -20.85 22.16
CA GLU A 78 6.07 -21.28 23.56
C GLU A 78 7.46 -21.10 24.24
N HIS A 79 8.56 -21.20 23.47
CA HIS A 79 9.94 -21.09 23.97
C HIS A 79 10.80 -20.31 22.97
N PRO A 80 10.58 -18.99 22.82
CA PRO A 80 11.33 -18.19 21.87
C PRO A 80 12.78 -17.95 22.30
N GLU A 81 13.68 -17.86 21.32
CA GLU A 81 15.06 -17.45 21.58
C GLU A 81 15.11 -15.99 22.04
N PRO A 82 15.61 -15.67 23.25
CA PRO A 82 15.55 -14.32 23.82
C PRO A 82 16.33 -13.26 23.02
N GLN A 83 17.37 -13.67 22.31
CA GLN A 83 18.21 -12.78 21.51
C GLN A 83 17.72 -12.63 20.07
N THR A 84 16.68 -13.37 19.67
CA THR A 84 16.11 -13.32 18.31
C THR A 84 14.80 -12.53 18.28
N VAL A 85 14.71 -11.60 17.35
CA VAL A 85 13.46 -10.89 17.02
C VAL A 85 12.85 -11.54 15.79
N LEU A 86 11.83 -12.36 15.98
CA LEU A 86 11.05 -12.94 14.89
C LEU A 86 9.93 -11.99 14.48
N VAL A 87 9.95 -11.55 13.22
CA VAL A 87 8.95 -10.62 12.66
C VAL A 87 8.16 -11.35 11.58
N ILE A 88 6.85 -11.39 11.71
CA ILE A 88 5.98 -12.08 10.76
C ILE A 88 5.08 -11.07 10.04
N PHE A 89 5.21 -10.99 8.73
CA PHE A 89 4.39 -10.17 7.86
C PHE A 89 3.30 -11.01 7.17
N ALA A 90 2.06 -10.66 7.41
CA ALA A 90 0.90 -11.26 6.75
C ALA A 90 0.13 -10.17 6.00
N PRO A 91 0.47 -9.86 4.72
CA PRO A 91 -0.14 -8.78 3.94
C PRO A 91 -1.54 -9.17 3.43
N TYR A 92 -2.39 -9.63 4.32
CA TYR A 92 -3.74 -10.10 4.04
C TYR A 92 -4.76 -9.32 4.84
N GLU A 93 -5.99 -9.25 4.33
CA GLU A 93 -7.07 -8.48 4.96
C GLU A 93 -7.37 -8.94 6.39
N LYS A 94 -7.31 -10.25 6.64
CA LYS A 94 -7.65 -10.84 7.95
C LYS A 94 -6.84 -12.09 8.25
N LEU A 95 -6.43 -12.23 9.51
CA LEU A 95 -5.96 -13.49 10.05
C LEU A 95 -7.16 -14.40 10.40
N ASP A 96 -7.00 -15.72 10.21
CA ASP A 96 -8.03 -16.69 10.62
C ASP A 96 -7.93 -16.97 12.13
N SER A 97 -8.75 -16.25 12.90
CA SER A 97 -8.80 -16.37 14.37
C SER A 97 -9.24 -17.75 14.89
N ARG A 98 -9.66 -18.68 14.03
CA ARG A 98 -9.98 -20.07 14.41
C ARG A 98 -8.71 -20.90 14.58
N LYS A 99 -7.64 -20.55 13.88
CA LYS A 99 -6.37 -21.27 13.92
C LYS A 99 -5.68 -21.12 15.28
N LYS A 100 -5.21 -22.24 15.84
CA LYS A 100 -4.50 -22.29 17.14
C LYS A 100 -3.29 -21.35 17.16
N VAL A 101 -2.48 -21.38 16.10
CA VAL A 101 -1.30 -20.52 15.97
C VAL A 101 -1.64 -19.03 16.01
N VAL A 102 -2.73 -18.61 15.37
CA VAL A 102 -3.15 -17.19 15.37
C VAL A 102 -3.59 -16.74 16.76
N LYS A 103 -4.28 -17.62 17.52
CA LYS A 103 -4.65 -17.32 18.90
C LYS A 103 -3.42 -17.17 19.78
N LEU A 104 -2.49 -18.13 19.70
CA LEU A 104 -1.25 -18.12 20.47
C LEU A 104 -0.41 -16.87 20.17
N LEU A 105 -0.19 -16.55 18.89
CA LEU A 105 0.59 -15.37 18.49
C LEU A 105 -0.04 -14.06 18.98
N LYS A 106 -1.38 -13.95 18.98
CA LYS A 106 -2.08 -12.76 19.52
C LYS A 106 -1.95 -12.61 21.03
N GLU A 107 -1.77 -13.69 21.75
CA GLU A 107 -1.61 -13.70 23.21
C GLU A 107 -0.16 -13.46 23.64
N GLN A 108 0.81 -13.97 22.89
CA GLN A 108 2.21 -13.98 23.30
C GLN A 108 3.11 -12.99 22.54
N ALA A 109 2.70 -12.55 21.34
CA ALA A 109 3.50 -11.64 20.53
C ALA A 109 2.88 -10.23 20.45
N ALA A 110 3.71 -9.23 20.18
CA ALA A 110 3.21 -7.91 19.81
C ALA A 110 2.50 -7.98 18.45
N TYR A 111 1.19 -7.75 18.43
CA TYR A 111 0.35 -7.82 17.25
C TYR A 111 -0.05 -6.42 16.78
N LEU A 112 0.33 -6.07 15.55
CA LEU A 112 -0.03 -4.83 14.90
C LEU A 112 -0.92 -5.14 13.68
N ALA A 113 -2.15 -4.65 13.70
CA ALA A 113 -3.05 -4.73 12.55
C ALA A 113 -3.08 -3.39 11.81
N PHE A 114 -2.72 -3.43 10.55
CA PHE A 114 -2.87 -2.29 9.65
C PHE A 114 -4.17 -2.48 8.87
N GLY A 115 -5.13 -1.61 9.10
CA GLY A 115 -6.37 -1.56 8.32
C GLY A 115 -6.18 -0.78 7.01
N ASP A 116 -7.25 -0.69 6.22
CA ASP A 116 -7.28 0.20 5.07
C ASP A 116 -7.00 1.63 5.53
N LEU A 117 -6.01 2.27 4.91
CA LEU A 117 -5.68 3.67 5.18
C LEU A 117 -6.87 4.56 4.83
N THR A 118 -7.31 5.36 5.78
CA THR A 118 -8.30 6.40 5.52
C THR A 118 -7.62 7.64 4.92
N GLU A 119 -8.41 8.49 4.25
CA GLU A 119 -7.89 9.78 3.76
C GLU A 119 -7.28 10.63 4.89
N LYS A 120 -7.83 10.50 6.10
CA LYS A 120 -7.31 11.19 7.29
C LYS A 120 -5.93 10.67 7.68
N ASP A 121 -5.74 9.35 7.66
CA ASP A 121 -4.45 8.73 7.99
C ASP A 121 -3.38 9.15 6.98
N VAL A 122 -3.72 9.11 5.68
CA VAL A 122 -2.80 9.54 4.61
C VAL A 122 -2.41 11.01 4.77
N ARG A 123 -3.37 11.90 5.08
CA ARG A 123 -3.09 13.32 5.34
C ARG A 123 -2.18 13.52 6.55
N SER A 124 -2.41 12.77 7.65
CA SER A 124 -1.54 12.81 8.82
C SER A 124 -0.12 12.40 8.45
N MET A 125 0.05 11.29 7.73
CA MET A 125 1.37 10.81 7.29
C MET A 125 2.11 11.81 6.40
N ILE A 126 1.39 12.49 5.48
CA ILE A 126 1.95 13.56 4.65
C ILE A 126 2.45 14.71 5.55
N THR A 127 1.60 15.18 6.46
CA THR A 127 1.91 16.31 7.35
C THR A 127 3.09 15.99 8.27
N ASP A 128 3.14 14.76 8.81
CA ASP A 128 4.22 14.32 9.70
C ASP A 128 5.54 14.23 8.94
N LYS A 129 5.57 13.66 7.72
CA LYS A 129 6.76 13.62 6.88
C LYS A 129 7.27 15.02 6.54
N LEU A 130 6.40 15.92 6.15
CA LEU A 130 6.76 17.31 5.84
C LEU A 130 7.34 18.03 7.07
N ARG A 131 6.68 17.91 8.23
CA ARG A 131 7.14 18.51 9.49
C ARG A 131 8.52 18.00 9.91
N GLN A 132 8.75 16.70 9.82
CA GLN A 132 10.05 16.09 10.14
C GLN A 132 11.19 16.63 9.26
N ASN A 133 10.89 17.06 8.03
CA ASN A 133 11.86 17.62 7.09
C ASN A 133 11.84 19.15 7.02
N GLY A 134 11.06 19.83 7.86
CA GLY A 134 10.99 21.30 7.94
C GLY A 134 10.25 21.95 6.77
N PHE A 135 9.28 21.24 6.15
CA PHE A 135 8.45 21.74 5.06
C PHE A 135 6.99 21.93 5.50
N GLU A 136 6.31 22.82 4.79
CA GLU A 136 4.88 23.05 4.94
C GLU A 136 4.16 22.88 3.59
N MET A 137 2.94 22.40 3.62
CA MET A 137 2.08 22.24 2.45
C MET A 137 0.68 22.73 2.76
N SER A 138 0.09 23.49 1.85
CA SER A 138 -1.28 23.99 2.02
C SER A 138 -2.31 22.85 2.00
N GLY A 139 -3.42 23.02 2.72
CA GLY A 139 -4.51 22.05 2.74
C GLY A 139 -5.04 21.65 1.34
N PRO A 140 -5.28 22.64 0.43
CA PRO A 140 -5.61 22.36 -0.96
C PRO A 140 -4.55 21.55 -1.71
N ALA A 141 -3.25 21.83 -1.52
CA ALA A 141 -2.14 21.09 -2.11
C ALA A 141 -2.11 19.63 -1.65
N ILE A 142 -2.29 19.37 -0.36
CA ILE A 142 -2.40 17.98 0.17
C ILE A 142 -3.58 17.25 -0.48
N GLN A 143 -4.72 17.92 -0.59
CA GLN A 143 -5.92 17.35 -1.22
C GLN A 143 -5.68 17.01 -2.69
N LEU A 144 -4.99 17.88 -3.41
CA LEU A 144 -4.63 17.68 -4.81
C LEU A 144 -3.67 16.49 -4.95
N LEU A 145 -2.61 16.43 -4.14
CA LEU A 145 -1.66 15.33 -4.14
C LEU A 145 -2.35 13.97 -3.91
N VAL A 146 -3.16 13.86 -2.87
CA VAL A 146 -3.92 12.63 -2.56
C VAL A 146 -4.82 12.23 -3.72
N ARG A 147 -5.43 13.20 -4.39
CA ARG A 147 -6.26 12.99 -5.58
C ARG A 147 -5.45 12.46 -6.76
N LEU A 148 -4.37 13.15 -7.15
CA LEU A 148 -3.57 12.83 -8.33
C LEU A 148 -2.90 11.45 -8.23
N THR A 149 -2.55 11.03 -7.01
CA THR A 149 -1.92 9.74 -6.72
C THR A 149 -2.94 8.62 -6.41
N ASN A 150 -4.25 8.91 -6.48
CA ASN A 150 -5.32 7.94 -6.15
C ASN A 150 -5.11 7.25 -4.79
N MET A 151 -4.66 7.98 -3.76
CA MET A 151 -4.32 7.49 -2.42
C MET A 151 -3.23 6.40 -2.38
N SER A 152 -2.44 6.24 -3.42
CA SER A 152 -1.28 5.34 -3.40
C SER A 152 -0.20 5.90 -2.49
N LEU A 153 -0.03 5.32 -1.29
CA LEU A 153 0.95 5.81 -0.31
C LEU A 153 2.37 5.78 -0.87
N THR A 154 2.75 4.72 -1.60
CA THR A 154 4.07 4.62 -2.23
C THR A 154 4.30 5.77 -3.20
N GLN A 155 3.32 6.07 -4.05
CA GLN A 155 3.43 7.19 -4.98
C GLN A 155 3.43 8.53 -4.25
N ILE A 156 2.57 8.73 -3.25
CA ILE A 156 2.56 9.95 -2.43
C ILE A 156 3.94 10.21 -1.82
N MET A 157 4.58 9.18 -1.23
CA MET A 157 5.88 9.34 -0.60
C MET A 157 6.99 9.70 -1.61
N SER A 158 6.98 9.09 -2.78
CA SER A 158 7.90 9.43 -3.87
C SER A 158 7.68 10.85 -4.41
N GLU A 159 6.41 11.25 -4.61
CA GLU A 159 6.08 12.60 -5.06
C GLU A 159 6.42 13.67 -4.01
N LEU A 160 6.27 13.37 -2.71
CA LEU A 160 6.67 14.27 -1.64
C LEU A 160 8.17 14.54 -1.65
N ASP A 161 9.00 13.53 -1.88
CA ASP A 161 10.46 13.70 -1.96
C ASP A 161 10.83 14.66 -3.09
N LYS A 162 10.17 14.52 -4.25
CA LYS A 162 10.35 15.41 -5.41
C LYS A 162 9.86 16.84 -5.13
N LEU A 163 8.70 16.98 -4.49
CA LEU A 163 8.14 18.29 -4.12
C LEU A 163 8.99 19.01 -3.06
N MET A 164 9.54 18.30 -2.09
CA MET A 164 10.45 18.86 -1.10
C MET A 164 11.77 19.31 -1.74
N LEU A 165 12.28 18.57 -2.73
CA LEU A 165 13.46 18.98 -3.49
C LEU A 165 13.19 20.28 -4.28
N TYR A 166 12.04 20.38 -4.96
CA TYR A 166 11.65 21.59 -5.68
C TYR A 166 11.49 22.81 -4.76
N ALA A 167 10.86 22.61 -3.60
CA ALA A 167 10.62 23.68 -2.63
C ALA A 167 11.76 23.85 -1.61
N TYR A 168 12.99 23.39 -1.94
CA TYR A 168 14.09 23.36 -0.98
C TYR A 168 14.41 24.73 -0.36
N ASP A 169 14.35 25.80 -1.14
CA ASP A 169 14.66 27.16 -0.69
C ASP A 169 13.48 27.81 0.06
N THR A 170 12.27 27.61 -0.44
CA THR A 170 11.07 28.25 0.12
C THR A 170 10.48 27.52 1.31
N LYS A 171 10.73 26.22 1.43
CA LYS A 171 10.11 25.29 2.39
C LYS A 171 8.57 25.24 2.33
N GLN A 172 7.96 25.83 1.30
CA GLN A 172 6.51 25.95 1.12
C GLN A 172 6.09 25.25 -0.17
N ILE A 173 5.10 24.37 -0.08
CA ILE A 173 4.56 23.62 -1.22
C ILE A 173 3.11 24.05 -1.42
N ASP A 174 2.83 24.68 -2.52
CA ASP A 174 1.50 25.15 -2.91
C ASP A 174 0.80 24.20 -3.90
N GLU A 175 -0.42 24.51 -4.27
CA GLU A 175 -1.23 23.74 -5.21
C GLU A 175 -0.64 23.80 -6.64
N GLN A 176 0.00 24.89 -7.02
CA GLN A 176 0.60 25.08 -8.35
C GLN A 176 1.80 24.15 -8.53
N ALA A 177 2.66 24.04 -7.51
CA ALA A 177 3.78 23.13 -7.50
C ALA A 177 3.32 21.66 -7.62
N VAL A 178 2.26 21.29 -6.89
CA VAL A 178 1.69 19.94 -6.97
C VAL A 178 1.11 19.64 -8.36
N ASP A 179 0.33 20.57 -8.94
CA ASP A 179 -0.28 20.34 -10.26
C ASP A 179 0.76 20.25 -11.37
N ALA A 180 1.86 21.00 -11.27
CA ALA A 180 2.93 21.04 -12.27
C ALA A 180 3.88 19.83 -12.19
N LEU A 181 4.15 19.30 -10.98
CA LEU A 181 5.24 18.34 -10.78
C LEU A 181 4.75 16.91 -10.51
N VAL A 182 3.55 16.72 -9.95
CA VAL A 182 3.08 15.40 -9.56
C VAL A 182 2.62 14.60 -10.77
N THR A 183 3.20 13.44 -10.93
CA THR A 183 2.79 12.49 -11.97
C THR A 183 1.41 11.94 -11.69
N ARG A 184 0.48 12.19 -12.61
CA ARG A 184 -0.89 11.69 -12.50
C ARG A 184 -0.94 10.19 -12.77
N THR A 185 -1.78 9.47 -12.02
CA THR A 185 -2.02 8.06 -12.33
C THR A 185 -2.79 7.92 -13.66
N LEU A 186 -2.62 6.79 -14.34
CA LEU A 186 -3.40 6.47 -15.54
C LEU A 186 -4.92 6.54 -15.27
N SER A 187 -5.36 6.05 -14.12
CA SER A 187 -6.77 6.12 -13.70
C SER A 187 -7.27 7.56 -13.57
N GLU A 188 -6.41 8.47 -13.13
CA GLU A 188 -6.74 9.89 -13.00
C GLU A 188 -6.85 10.56 -14.36
N ASN A 189 -5.88 10.32 -15.25
CA ASN A 189 -5.90 10.84 -16.61
C ASN A 189 -7.12 10.36 -17.40
N ILE A 190 -7.48 9.08 -17.27
CA ILE A 190 -8.68 8.51 -17.90
C ILE A 190 -9.94 9.13 -17.30
N PHE A 191 -9.97 9.39 -16.00
CA PHE A 191 -11.12 10.05 -15.38
C PHE A 191 -11.29 11.47 -15.92
N ASP A 192 -10.21 12.24 -16.05
CA ASP A 192 -10.25 13.60 -16.60
C ASP A 192 -10.68 13.61 -18.08
N LEU A 193 -10.23 12.62 -18.87
CA LEU A 193 -10.69 12.41 -20.23
C LEU A 193 -12.21 12.15 -20.29
N ILE A 194 -12.72 11.24 -19.46
CA ILE A 194 -14.16 10.93 -19.41
C ILE A 194 -14.96 12.13 -18.93
N ASN A 195 -14.46 12.86 -17.94
CA ASN A 195 -15.09 14.09 -17.47
C ASN A 195 -15.18 15.14 -18.59
N ALA A 196 -14.14 15.30 -19.39
CA ALA A 196 -14.16 16.18 -20.57
C ALA A 196 -15.21 15.73 -21.60
N LEU A 197 -15.30 14.42 -21.88
CA LEU A 197 -16.30 13.86 -22.79
C LEU A 197 -17.74 14.07 -22.28
N LEU A 198 -18.02 13.79 -21.02
CA LEU A 198 -19.35 13.97 -20.43
C LEU A 198 -19.78 15.44 -20.40
N ASN A 199 -18.85 16.35 -20.23
CA ASN A 199 -19.08 17.80 -20.29
C ASN A 199 -19.01 18.38 -21.71
N ARG A 200 -18.91 17.53 -22.75
CA ARG A 200 -18.83 17.92 -24.17
C ARG A 200 -17.66 18.84 -24.50
N LYS A 201 -16.58 18.79 -23.72
CA LYS A 201 -15.34 19.56 -23.96
C LYS A 201 -14.44 18.75 -24.89
N LEU A 202 -14.83 18.63 -26.17
CA LEU A 202 -14.19 17.72 -27.14
C LEU A 202 -12.72 18.05 -27.36
N THR A 203 -12.38 19.33 -27.51
CA THR A 203 -10.97 19.76 -27.70
C THR A 203 -10.10 19.24 -26.55
N ARG A 204 -10.55 19.49 -25.31
CA ARG A 204 -9.79 19.02 -24.13
C ARG A 204 -9.73 17.49 -24.04
N ALA A 205 -10.79 16.79 -24.45
CA ALA A 205 -10.80 15.33 -24.47
C ALA A 205 -9.78 14.76 -25.47
N VAL A 206 -9.67 15.39 -26.65
CA VAL A 206 -8.67 15.00 -27.67
C VAL A 206 -7.25 15.28 -27.19
N GLU A 207 -7.00 16.43 -26.59
CA GLU A 207 -5.70 16.76 -25.98
C GLU A 207 -5.29 15.71 -24.94
N LEU A 208 -6.17 15.41 -23.97
CA LEU A 208 -5.90 14.41 -22.93
C LEU A 208 -5.65 13.01 -23.52
N TYR A 209 -6.35 12.65 -24.58
CA TYR A 209 -6.09 11.39 -25.28
C TYR A 209 -4.71 11.36 -25.91
N HIS A 210 -4.30 12.45 -26.58
CA HIS A 210 -2.96 12.57 -27.16
C HIS A 210 -1.87 12.55 -26.09
N GLU A 211 -2.03 13.31 -25.00
CA GLU A 211 -1.11 13.29 -23.85
C GLU A 211 -0.88 11.85 -23.33
N LEU A 212 -1.95 11.03 -23.26
CA LEU A 212 -1.85 9.63 -22.84
C LEU A 212 -1.08 8.76 -23.83
N ILE A 213 -1.31 8.94 -25.13
CA ILE A 213 -0.58 8.21 -26.19
C ILE A 213 0.90 8.60 -26.21
N GLU A 214 1.20 9.89 -26.13
CA GLU A 214 2.58 10.43 -26.10
C GLU A 214 3.31 9.98 -24.81
N GLY A 215 2.57 9.82 -23.71
CA GLY A 215 3.05 9.24 -22.45
C GLY A 215 3.34 7.73 -22.52
N GLY A 216 3.17 7.10 -23.71
CA GLY A 216 3.51 5.69 -23.94
C GLY A 216 2.38 4.70 -23.60
N GLU A 217 1.16 5.17 -23.34
CA GLU A 217 0.04 4.27 -23.08
C GLU A 217 -0.43 3.59 -24.39
N ALA A 218 -0.56 2.27 -24.36
CA ALA A 218 -1.03 1.51 -25.52
C ALA A 218 -2.52 1.85 -25.82
N PRO A 219 -2.87 2.18 -27.08
CA PRO A 219 -4.25 2.55 -27.45
C PRO A 219 -5.30 1.55 -27.03
N LEU A 220 -5.01 0.26 -27.15
CA LEU A 220 -5.93 -0.82 -26.75
C LEU A 220 -6.17 -0.83 -25.23
N ARG A 221 -5.12 -0.54 -24.45
CA ARG A 221 -5.23 -0.43 -22.98
C ARG A 221 -6.07 0.76 -22.57
N LEU A 222 -5.88 1.91 -23.23
CA LEU A 222 -6.70 3.10 -23.02
C LEU A 222 -8.18 2.83 -23.36
N HIS A 223 -8.45 2.18 -24.49
CA HIS A 223 -9.80 1.84 -24.90
C HIS A 223 -10.50 0.94 -23.87
N ALA A 224 -9.80 -0.12 -23.41
CA ALA A 224 -10.33 -1.01 -22.39
C ALA A 224 -10.61 -0.29 -21.07
N ALA A 225 -9.73 0.62 -20.67
CA ALA A 225 -9.87 1.40 -19.45
C ALA A 225 -11.02 2.40 -19.53
N ILE A 226 -11.17 3.13 -20.66
CA ILE A 226 -12.29 4.04 -20.91
C ILE A 226 -13.61 3.26 -20.88
N LEU A 227 -13.70 2.13 -21.58
CA LEU A 227 -14.88 1.26 -21.58
C LEU A 227 -15.22 0.77 -20.17
N GLY A 228 -14.23 0.37 -19.39
CA GLY A 228 -14.39 -0.03 -17.99
C GLY A 228 -14.99 1.08 -17.13
N GLN A 229 -14.56 2.32 -17.33
CA GLN A 229 -15.07 3.48 -16.59
C GLN A 229 -16.52 3.81 -16.98
N PHE A 230 -16.86 3.81 -18.28
CA PHE A 230 -18.25 4.00 -18.71
C PHE A 230 -19.17 2.89 -18.20
N ARG A 231 -18.70 1.65 -18.21
CA ARG A 231 -19.45 0.52 -17.63
C ARG A 231 -19.71 0.73 -16.13
N LEU A 232 -18.70 1.21 -15.39
CA LEU A 232 -18.84 1.52 -13.98
C LEU A 232 -19.86 2.66 -13.75
N LEU A 233 -19.80 3.74 -14.54
CA LEU A 233 -20.80 4.82 -14.48
C LEU A 233 -22.22 4.29 -14.70
N LEU A 234 -22.42 3.46 -15.72
CA LEU A 234 -23.71 2.87 -16.02
C LEU A 234 -24.21 2.00 -14.85
N GLN A 235 -23.34 1.19 -14.27
CA GLN A 235 -23.67 0.36 -13.11
C GLN A 235 -24.06 1.20 -11.89
N VAL A 236 -23.34 2.30 -11.62
CA VAL A 236 -23.67 3.23 -10.53
C VAL A 236 -25.02 3.89 -10.79
N LYS A 237 -25.27 4.35 -12.02
CA LYS A 237 -26.54 4.99 -12.41
C LYS A 237 -27.74 4.05 -12.31
N SER A 238 -27.57 2.79 -12.64
CA SER A 238 -28.62 1.77 -12.59
C SER A 238 -28.80 1.13 -11.22
N ALA A 239 -27.92 1.41 -10.26
CA ALA A 239 -28.00 0.82 -8.93
C ALA A 239 -29.18 1.40 -8.13
N THR A 240 -30.00 0.51 -7.58
CA THR A 240 -31.13 0.87 -6.72
C THR A 240 -30.78 0.94 -5.24
N GLN A 241 -29.54 0.55 -4.88
CA GLN A 241 -29.04 0.54 -3.51
C GLN A 241 -28.48 1.90 -3.08
N SER A 242 -28.32 2.08 -1.75
CA SER A 242 -27.62 3.24 -1.21
C SER A 242 -26.20 3.33 -1.78
N GLU A 243 -25.65 4.55 -1.83
CA GLU A 243 -24.27 4.77 -2.29
C GLU A 243 -23.24 3.82 -1.64
N ALA A 244 -23.37 3.56 -0.32
CA ALA A 244 -22.47 2.67 0.41
C ALA A 244 -22.63 1.20 -0.01
N GLY A 245 -23.83 0.75 -0.27
CA GLY A 245 -24.13 -0.58 -0.78
C GLY A 245 -23.60 -0.79 -2.20
N THR A 246 -23.81 0.18 -3.07
CA THR A 246 -23.33 0.16 -4.45
C THR A 246 -21.80 0.13 -4.51
N ALA A 247 -21.09 0.94 -3.72
CA ALA A 247 -19.64 0.94 -3.67
C ALA A 247 -19.06 -0.41 -3.18
N LYS A 248 -19.71 -1.04 -2.19
CA LYS A 248 -19.32 -2.38 -1.69
C LYS A 248 -19.57 -3.47 -2.74
N MET A 249 -20.71 -3.44 -3.41
CA MET A 249 -21.07 -4.40 -4.46
C MET A 249 -20.11 -4.34 -5.64
N LEU A 250 -19.69 -3.15 -6.05
CA LEU A 250 -18.80 -2.92 -7.17
C LEU A 250 -17.30 -3.04 -6.81
N LYS A 251 -16.96 -3.38 -5.56
CA LYS A 251 -15.58 -3.46 -5.04
C LYS A 251 -14.73 -2.21 -5.37
N VAL A 252 -15.35 -1.04 -5.38
CA VAL A 252 -14.66 0.23 -5.66
C VAL A 252 -14.20 0.87 -4.36
N ASN A 253 -12.99 1.42 -4.36
CA ASN A 253 -12.47 2.12 -3.19
C ASN A 253 -13.43 3.25 -2.78
N ARG A 254 -13.93 3.15 -1.55
CA ARG A 254 -15.09 3.88 -1.00
C ARG A 254 -14.90 5.39 -0.95
N ILE A 255 -13.65 5.87 -0.82
CA ILE A 255 -13.37 7.26 -0.46
C ILE A 255 -13.12 8.14 -1.70
N VAL A 256 -12.30 7.69 -2.63
CA VAL A 256 -11.87 8.48 -3.79
C VAL A 256 -12.86 8.34 -4.95
N LYS A 257 -13.26 7.11 -5.27
CA LYS A 257 -14.13 6.85 -6.43
C LYS A 257 -15.60 7.22 -6.18
N ARG A 258 -16.09 7.10 -4.93
CA ARG A 258 -17.50 7.35 -4.58
C ARG A 258 -17.92 8.81 -4.77
N LYS A 259 -17.23 9.77 -4.13
CA LYS A 259 -17.58 11.22 -4.23
C LYS A 259 -17.45 11.75 -5.65
N ARG A 260 -16.64 11.12 -6.46
CA ARG A 260 -16.31 11.55 -7.80
C ARG A 260 -17.31 11.06 -8.83
N TRP A 261 -17.71 9.78 -8.75
CA TRP A 261 -18.67 9.17 -9.68
C TRP A 261 -20.10 9.67 -9.49
N PHE A 262 -20.52 9.84 -8.24
CA PHE A 262 -21.84 10.40 -7.94
C PHE A 262 -21.98 11.89 -8.27
N ARG A 263 -20.89 12.62 -8.51
CA ARG A 263 -20.93 14.01 -9.00
C ARG A 263 -21.04 14.12 -10.52
N LEU A 264 -20.78 13.05 -11.26
CA LEU A 264 -20.85 13.00 -12.71
C LEU A 264 -22.21 12.53 -13.23
N LEU A 265 -23.06 12.00 -12.37
CA LEU A 265 -24.43 11.54 -12.63
C LEU A 265 -25.45 12.55 -12.17
#